data_eb1b09a7c28054de4aa212dd76e858af
#
_entry.id   eb1b09a7c28054de4aa212dd76e858af
#
_cell.length_a   1.000
_cell.length_b   1.000
_cell.length_c   1.000
_cell.angle_alpha   90.00
_cell.angle_beta   90.00
_cell.angle_gamma   90.00
#
_symmetry.space_group_name_H-M   'P 1'
#
loop_
_entity.id
_entity.type
_entity.pdbx_description
1 polymer ?
#
loop_
_entity_poly.entity_id
_entity_poly.type
_entity_poly.pdbx_seq_one_letter_code
_entity_poly.pdbx_strand_id
1 'polypeptide(L)'
;TGCSGTGRGGDTASTDGASAGFAADATIGVALPDKTSENWVLAGGLFEDGLKAAGFTGDVQYAPASNTVAEQQNQISAMITNGAKVIVIGAKDGKQLGTQLQQAADAGVKIIAYDRLIENTPNVDFYVAFDNYKVGELQGQALLDGLAARSGHGAPWNIELFSGSPDDANSAVFFNGAMSVLQPKIDDGT
;
A
#
# COMPACT_ATOMS: atom_id res chain seq x y z
N THR A 1 61.21 21.82 33.39
CA THR A 1 61.22 20.72 32.41
C THR A 1 59.78 20.16 32.26
N GLY A 2 59.13 20.65 31.25
CA GLY A 2 57.77 20.23 30.92
C GLY A 2 57.78 19.01 30.01
N CYS A 3 56.80 18.13 30.18
CA CYS A 3 56.44 17.13 29.20
C CYS A 3 55.02 17.42 28.70
N SER A 4 54.95 17.81 27.46
CA SER A 4 53.72 17.95 26.70
C SER A 4 53.15 16.56 26.39
N GLY A 5 51.97 16.30 26.91
CA GLY A 5 51.15 15.13 26.51
C GLY A 5 50.22 15.52 25.38
N THR A 6 50.45 15.01 24.20
CA THR A 6 49.54 15.09 23.06
C THR A 6 48.36 14.19 23.33
N GLY A 7 47.26 14.76 23.78
CA GLY A 7 45.94 14.11 23.84
C GLY A 7 45.41 13.96 22.45
N ARG A 8 45.24 12.69 22.04
CA ARG A 8 44.56 12.26 20.82
C ARG A 8 43.12 12.72 20.94
N GLY A 9 42.69 13.66 20.10
CA GLY A 9 41.29 14.03 19.97
C GLY A 9 40.48 12.82 19.57
N GLY A 10 39.55 12.47 20.43
CA GLY A 10 38.48 11.54 20.05
C GLY A 10 37.58 12.24 19.07
N ASP A 11 37.51 11.69 17.85
CA ASP A 11 36.45 12.03 16.91
C ASP A 11 35.12 11.66 17.55
N THR A 12 34.43 12.63 18.07
CA THR A 12 33.01 12.52 18.33
C THR A 12 32.35 12.43 16.96
N ALA A 13 32.02 11.22 16.56
CA ALA A 13 31.12 10.98 15.45
C ALA A 13 29.84 11.79 15.72
N SER A 14 29.65 12.83 14.92
CA SER A 14 28.40 13.57 14.87
C SER A 14 27.31 12.59 14.46
N THR A 15 26.43 12.29 15.38
CA THR A 15 25.15 11.62 15.10
C THR A 15 24.16 12.64 14.54
N ASP A 16 24.57 13.41 13.54
CA ASP A 16 23.69 14.28 12.76
C ASP A 16 23.14 13.52 11.56
N GLY A 17 22.32 12.54 11.83
CA GLY A 17 21.56 11.77 10.86
C GLY A 17 20.09 11.62 11.25
N ALA A 18 19.59 12.44 12.17
CA ALA A 18 18.16 12.62 12.32
C ALA A 18 17.69 13.33 11.04
N SER A 19 17.10 12.60 10.11
CA SER A 19 16.40 13.18 8.98
C SER A 19 15.47 14.25 9.53
N ALA A 20 15.74 15.53 9.21
CA ALA A 20 14.84 16.60 9.57
C ALA A 20 13.48 16.25 8.95
N GLY A 21 12.46 16.07 9.79
CA GLY A 21 11.10 15.78 9.33
C GLY A 21 10.61 16.88 8.38
N PHE A 22 9.52 16.60 7.68
CA PHE A 22 8.88 17.62 6.84
C PHE A 22 8.38 18.78 7.70
N ALA A 23 8.31 19.99 7.10
CA ALA A 23 7.72 21.14 7.74
C ALA A 23 6.28 20.84 8.20
N ALA A 24 5.85 21.44 9.30
CA ALA A 24 4.55 21.16 9.90
C ALA A 24 3.34 21.46 8.96
N ASP A 25 3.55 22.31 7.95
CA ASP A 25 2.55 22.69 6.94
C ASP A 25 2.77 22.01 5.59
N ALA A 26 3.65 21.00 5.53
CA ALA A 26 3.94 20.29 4.29
C ALA A 26 2.68 19.71 3.68
N THR A 27 2.56 19.82 2.36
CA THR A 27 1.47 19.20 1.60
C THR A 27 1.73 17.72 1.42
N ILE A 28 0.76 16.91 1.80
CA ILE A 28 0.73 15.45 1.61
C ILE A 28 -0.40 15.12 0.64
N GLY A 29 -0.04 14.57 -0.52
CA GLY A 29 -1.01 14.09 -1.49
C GLY A 29 -1.54 12.71 -1.11
N VAL A 30 -2.81 12.43 -1.39
CA VAL A 30 -3.43 11.12 -1.26
C VAL A 30 -4.24 10.84 -2.51
N ALA A 31 -3.78 9.91 -3.34
CA ALA A 31 -4.43 9.53 -4.59
C ALA A 31 -5.09 8.15 -4.42
N LEU A 32 -6.41 8.12 -4.37
CA LEU A 32 -7.22 6.91 -4.17
C LEU A 32 -7.90 6.45 -5.47
N PRO A 33 -8.28 5.16 -5.58
CA PRO A 33 -8.81 4.62 -6.84
C PRO A 33 -10.10 5.29 -7.29
N ASP A 34 -11.16 5.18 -6.49
CA ASP A 34 -12.47 5.79 -6.78
C ASP A 34 -13.38 5.71 -5.53
N LYS A 35 -14.60 6.25 -5.65
CA LYS A 35 -15.60 6.28 -4.56
C LYS A 35 -16.67 5.19 -4.66
N THR A 36 -16.52 4.20 -5.51
CA THR A 36 -17.52 3.13 -5.65
C THR A 36 -17.48 2.13 -4.51
N SER A 37 -16.38 2.06 -3.80
CA SER A 37 -16.18 1.21 -2.63
C SER A 37 -16.16 2.03 -1.34
N GLU A 38 -16.97 1.63 -0.37
CA GLU A 38 -17.10 2.33 0.92
C GLU A 38 -15.78 2.41 1.69
N ASN A 39 -14.91 1.40 1.59
CA ASN A 39 -13.61 1.44 2.26
C ASN A 39 -12.68 2.52 1.70
N TRP A 40 -12.74 2.84 0.41
CA TRP A 40 -11.97 3.97 -0.14
C TRP A 40 -12.51 5.31 0.33
N VAL A 41 -13.83 5.44 0.45
CA VAL A 41 -14.46 6.64 1.02
C VAL A 41 -14.07 6.82 2.48
N LEU A 42 -14.12 5.73 3.25
CA LEU A 42 -13.67 5.73 4.65
C LEU A 42 -12.18 6.08 4.77
N ALA A 43 -11.33 5.44 3.97
CA ALA A 43 -9.89 5.70 3.98
C ALA A 43 -9.58 7.18 3.70
N GLY A 44 -10.22 7.78 2.68
CA GLY A 44 -10.01 9.19 2.35
C GLY A 44 -10.40 10.12 3.50
N GLY A 45 -11.54 9.90 4.14
CA GLY A 45 -11.94 10.67 5.33
C GLY A 45 -10.94 10.53 6.49
N LEU A 46 -10.45 9.31 6.73
CA LEU A 46 -9.43 9.08 7.77
C LEU A 46 -8.09 9.75 7.43
N PHE A 47 -7.70 9.81 6.15
CA PHE A 47 -6.52 10.56 5.73
C PHE A 47 -6.72 12.07 5.94
N GLU A 48 -7.87 12.64 5.55
CA GLU A 48 -8.17 14.06 5.77
C GLU A 48 -8.09 14.43 7.26
N ASP A 49 -8.74 13.66 8.11
CA ASP A 49 -8.76 13.90 9.56
C ASP A 49 -7.37 13.68 10.18
N GLY A 50 -6.67 12.61 9.80
CA GLY A 50 -5.35 12.27 10.33
C GLY A 50 -4.29 13.29 9.95
N LEU A 51 -4.25 13.72 8.69
CA LEU A 51 -3.31 14.75 8.21
C LEU A 51 -3.56 16.08 8.90
N LYS A 52 -4.83 16.49 9.02
CA LYS A 52 -5.21 17.69 9.75
C LYS A 52 -4.81 17.63 11.23
N ALA A 53 -5.04 16.51 11.90
CA ALA A 53 -4.66 16.31 13.29
C ALA A 53 -3.13 16.35 13.49
N ALA A 54 -2.37 15.89 12.49
CA ALA A 54 -0.91 15.94 12.49
C ALA A 54 -0.33 17.30 12.07
N GLY A 55 -1.17 18.27 11.68
CA GLY A 55 -0.75 19.62 11.27
C GLY A 55 -0.30 19.74 9.82
N PHE A 56 -0.50 18.69 8.99
CA PHE A 56 -0.18 18.73 7.57
C PHE A 56 -1.35 19.24 6.72
N THR A 57 -1.02 19.76 5.53
CA THR A 57 -2.00 20.06 4.50
C THR A 57 -2.28 18.81 3.66
N GLY A 58 -3.49 18.29 3.71
CA GLY A 58 -3.91 17.13 2.92
C GLY A 58 -4.48 17.54 1.56
N ASP A 59 -4.05 16.87 0.48
CA ASP A 59 -4.65 16.92 -0.85
C ASP A 59 -5.18 15.52 -1.19
N VAL A 60 -6.42 15.21 -0.81
CA VAL A 60 -7.04 13.90 -0.99
C VAL A 60 -7.90 13.88 -2.24
N GLN A 61 -7.52 13.06 -3.22
CA GLN A 61 -8.20 12.94 -4.49
C GLN A 61 -8.57 11.50 -4.81
N TYR A 62 -9.66 11.34 -5.56
CA TYR A 62 -10.13 10.05 -6.06
C TYR A 62 -10.15 10.08 -7.58
N ALA A 63 -9.69 9.02 -8.20
CA ALA A 63 -9.89 8.86 -9.64
C ALA A 63 -11.38 8.64 -9.93
N PRO A 64 -11.90 9.10 -11.09
CA PRO A 64 -13.27 8.82 -11.49
C PRO A 64 -13.54 7.32 -11.66
N ALA A 65 -14.72 6.84 -11.23
CA ALA A 65 -15.10 5.43 -11.31
C ALA A 65 -15.12 4.89 -12.75
N SER A 66 -15.50 5.72 -13.70
CA SER A 66 -15.63 5.37 -15.13
C SER A 66 -14.31 5.39 -15.87
N ASN A 67 -13.19 5.74 -15.20
CA ASN A 67 -11.99 6.07 -15.90
C ASN A 67 -10.83 5.13 -15.69
N THR A 68 -9.97 5.28 -16.65
CA THR A 68 -8.68 4.63 -16.79
C THR A 68 -7.70 5.14 -15.74
N VAL A 69 -6.57 4.50 -15.67
CA VAL A 69 -5.42 4.92 -14.86
C VAL A 69 -4.95 6.35 -15.18
N ALA A 70 -5.21 6.85 -16.40
CA ALA A 70 -4.76 8.16 -16.85
C ALA A 70 -5.14 9.32 -15.91
N GLU A 71 -6.36 9.30 -15.34
CA GLU A 71 -6.76 10.36 -14.41
C GLU A 71 -5.97 10.30 -13.11
N GLN A 72 -5.72 9.12 -12.56
CA GLN A 72 -4.88 8.99 -11.38
C GLN A 72 -3.43 9.41 -11.68
N GLN A 73 -2.92 9.07 -12.87
CA GLN A 73 -1.60 9.53 -13.33
C GLN A 73 -1.53 11.06 -13.37
N ASN A 74 -2.57 11.72 -13.91
CA ASN A 74 -2.65 13.19 -13.96
C ASN A 74 -2.73 13.80 -12.55
N GLN A 75 -3.51 13.22 -11.65
CA GLN A 75 -3.61 13.66 -10.25
C GLN A 75 -2.25 13.58 -9.54
N ILE A 76 -1.55 12.45 -9.66
CA ILE A 76 -0.21 12.28 -9.07
C ILE A 76 0.78 13.32 -9.64
N SER A 77 0.80 13.52 -10.96
CA SER A 77 1.65 14.53 -11.61
C SER A 77 1.32 15.95 -11.13
N ALA A 78 0.04 16.26 -10.93
CA ALA A 78 -0.39 17.55 -10.37
C ALA A 78 0.06 17.74 -8.91
N MET A 79 -0.09 16.72 -8.07
CA MET A 79 0.39 16.75 -6.69
C MET A 79 1.90 17.02 -6.61
N ILE A 80 2.70 16.37 -7.48
CA ILE A 80 4.14 16.60 -7.57
C ILE A 80 4.42 18.07 -7.94
N THR A 81 3.76 18.57 -8.99
CA THR A 81 3.92 19.94 -9.50
C THR A 81 3.52 20.98 -8.44
N ASN A 82 2.48 20.69 -7.66
CA ASN A 82 2.00 21.55 -6.58
C ASN A 82 2.86 21.48 -5.30
N GLY A 83 3.94 20.70 -5.33
CA GLY A 83 4.95 20.68 -4.25
C GLY A 83 4.64 19.75 -3.09
N ALA A 84 3.82 18.74 -3.28
CA ALA A 84 3.64 17.67 -2.30
C ALA A 84 4.99 17.09 -1.89
N LYS A 85 5.16 16.79 -0.61
CA LYS A 85 6.38 16.20 -0.06
C LYS A 85 6.31 14.69 0.03
N VAL A 86 5.11 14.19 0.23
CA VAL A 86 4.78 12.76 0.26
C VAL A 86 3.51 12.57 -0.55
N ILE A 87 3.40 11.46 -1.27
CA ILE A 87 2.14 11.05 -1.90
C ILE A 87 1.84 9.63 -1.47
N VAL A 88 0.67 9.44 -0.86
CA VAL A 88 0.09 8.14 -0.55
C VAL A 88 -0.78 7.72 -1.73
N ILE A 89 -0.56 6.52 -2.24
CA ILE A 89 -1.25 6.06 -3.46
C ILE A 89 -1.93 4.72 -3.19
N GLY A 90 -3.26 4.70 -3.24
CA GLY A 90 -4.04 3.50 -3.49
C GLY A 90 -4.17 3.33 -5.00
N ALA A 91 -3.37 2.46 -5.59
CA ALA A 91 -3.25 2.38 -7.04
C ALA A 91 -4.54 1.86 -7.70
N LYS A 92 -5.01 2.52 -8.76
CA LYS A 92 -6.07 2.00 -9.63
C LYS A 92 -5.56 0.81 -10.45
N ASP A 93 -4.36 0.94 -11.00
CA ASP A 93 -3.56 -0.12 -11.60
C ASP A 93 -2.09 0.06 -11.19
N GLY A 94 -1.59 -0.84 -10.35
CA GLY A 94 -0.24 -0.75 -9.80
C GLY A 94 0.88 -0.90 -10.83
N LYS A 95 0.58 -1.37 -12.04
CA LYS A 95 1.59 -1.62 -13.09
C LYS A 95 1.82 -0.42 -14.00
N GLN A 96 0.96 0.60 -13.93
CA GLN A 96 0.94 1.71 -14.89
C GLN A 96 1.37 3.07 -14.31
N LEU A 97 1.97 3.10 -13.12
CA LEU A 97 2.35 4.36 -12.45
C LEU A 97 3.85 4.70 -12.54
N GLY A 98 4.65 3.86 -13.19
CA GLY A 98 6.11 3.98 -13.21
C GLY A 98 6.64 5.36 -13.62
N THR A 99 6.03 6.00 -14.63
CA THR A 99 6.44 7.34 -15.09
C THR A 99 6.20 8.41 -14.01
N GLN A 100 5.06 8.39 -13.34
CA GLN A 100 4.72 9.36 -12.29
C GLN A 100 5.60 9.16 -11.06
N LEU A 101 5.91 7.91 -10.72
CA LEU A 101 6.79 7.62 -9.61
C LEU A 101 8.25 8.00 -9.90
N GLN A 102 8.68 7.93 -11.16
CA GLN A 102 9.98 8.49 -11.55
C GLN A 102 9.99 10.03 -11.42
N GLN A 103 8.92 10.71 -11.85
CA GLN A 103 8.78 12.15 -11.65
C GLN A 103 8.81 12.53 -10.17
N ALA A 104 8.16 11.74 -9.32
CA ALA A 104 8.19 11.94 -7.86
C ALA A 104 9.60 11.80 -7.29
N ALA A 105 10.34 10.76 -7.69
CA ALA A 105 11.71 10.52 -7.27
C ALA A 105 12.64 11.66 -7.69
N ASP A 106 12.54 12.12 -8.95
CA ASP A 106 13.32 13.23 -9.49
C ASP A 106 13.04 14.56 -8.75
N ALA A 107 11.82 14.73 -8.27
CA ALA A 107 11.41 15.88 -7.46
C ALA A 107 11.68 15.72 -5.95
N GLY A 108 12.20 14.58 -5.51
CA GLY A 108 12.45 14.28 -4.08
C GLY A 108 11.18 14.02 -3.26
N VAL A 109 10.06 13.74 -3.94
CA VAL A 109 8.78 13.40 -3.29
C VAL A 109 8.79 11.94 -2.86
N LYS A 110 8.36 11.65 -1.63
CA LYS A 110 8.29 10.31 -1.08
C LYS A 110 6.98 9.61 -1.46
N ILE A 111 7.06 8.34 -1.80
CA ILE A 111 5.90 7.55 -2.22
C ILE A 111 5.60 6.47 -1.19
N ILE A 112 4.34 6.43 -0.77
CA ILE A 112 3.78 5.37 0.07
C ILE A 112 2.72 4.64 -0.75
N ALA A 113 2.95 3.39 -1.11
CA ALA A 113 1.91 2.52 -1.63
C ALA A 113 0.98 2.10 -0.48
N TYR A 114 -0.30 2.34 -0.62
CA TYR A 114 -1.32 2.05 0.39
C TYR A 114 -2.30 1.00 -0.13
N ASP A 115 -2.48 -0.08 0.63
CA ASP A 115 -3.34 -1.21 0.33
C ASP A 115 -2.90 -1.99 -0.93
N ARG A 116 -2.90 -1.36 -2.09
CA ARG A 116 -2.55 -1.97 -3.37
C ARG A 116 -1.08 -1.82 -3.69
N LEU A 117 -0.44 -2.94 -4.03
CA LEU A 117 0.96 -2.97 -4.41
C LEU A 117 1.18 -2.23 -5.74
N ILE A 118 2.24 -1.42 -5.78
CA ILE A 118 2.73 -0.80 -7.02
C ILE A 118 3.92 -1.59 -7.51
N GLU A 119 3.88 -2.01 -8.77
CA GLU A 119 4.85 -2.89 -9.39
C GLU A 119 5.64 -2.17 -10.50
N ASN A 120 6.66 -2.82 -11.02
CA ASN A 120 7.45 -2.36 -12.17
C ASN A 120 8.18 -1.02 -11.97
N THR A 121 8.44 -0.62 -10.73
CA THR A 121 9.19 0.59 -10.39
C THR A 121 9.95 0.41 -9.08
N PRO A 122 11.18 0.95 -8.95
CA PRO A 122 11.90 0.97 -7.68
C PRO A 122 11.51 2.16 -6.78
N ASN A 123 10.66 3.07 -7.27
CA ASN A 123 10.42 4.37 -6.67
C ASN A 123 9.24 4.37 -5.68
N VAL A 124 9.10 3.31 -4.90
CA VAL A 124 8.19 3.22 -3.75
C VAL A 124 9.04 3.19 -2.50
N ASP A 125 8.88 4.18 -1.62
CA ASP A 125 9.66 4.27 -0.38
C ASP A 125 9.08 3.36 0.72
N PHE A 126 7.75 3.26 0.80
CA PHE A 126 7.04 2.45 1.80
C PHE A 126 5.81 1.77 1.20
N TYR A 127 5.50 0.60 1.72
CA TYR A 127 4.25 -0.11 1.42
C TYR A 127 3.50 -0.42 2.72
N VAL A 128 2.24 -0.04 2.78
CA VAL A 128 1.36 -0.25 3.93
C VAL A 128 0.17 -1.07 3.50
N ALA A 129 0.11 -2.31 3.92
CA ALA A 129 -0.96 -3.26 3.62
C ALA A 129 -1.04 -4.35 4.67
N PHE A 130 -2.02 -5.23 4.55
CA PHE A 130 -2.06 -6.50 5.26
C PHE A 130 -1.15 -7.54 4.58
N ASP A 131 -0.84 -8.62 5.29
CA ASP A 131 -0.30 -9.83 4.66
C ASP A 131 -1.43 -10.53 3.89
N ASN A 132 -1.63 -10.13 2.64
CA ASN A 132 -2.75 -10.55 1.82
C ASN A 132 -2.70 -12.04 1.46
N TYR A 133 -1.52 -12.64 1.40
CA TYR A 133 -1.38 -14.09 1.26
C TYR A 133 -1.92 -14.81 2.50
N LYS A 134 -1.54 -14.34 3.68
CA LYS A 134 -2.03 -14.89 4.95
C LYS A 134 -3.53 -14.73 5.13
N VAL A 135 -4.08 -13.60 4.69
CA VAL A 135 -5.54 -13.42 4.66
C VAL A 135 -6.20 -14.46 3.76
N GLY A 136 -5.63 -14.72 2.58
CA GLY A 136 -6.11 -15.79 1.69
C GLY A 136 -6.07 -17.17 2.35
N GLU A 137 -4.97 -17.54 3.01
CA GLU A 137 -4.89 -18.78 3.78
C GLU A 137 -6.00 -18.87 4.83
N LEU A 138 -6.22 -17.81 5.59
CA LEU A 138 -7.28 -17.75 6.61
C LEU A 138 -8.67 -17.90 6.00
N GLN A 139 -8.93 -17.33 4.83
CA GLN A 139 -10.19 -17.49 4.10
C GLN A 139 -10.41 -18.95 3.67
N GLY A 140 -9.37 -19.57 3.11
CA GLY A 140 -9.41 -20.99 2.74
C GLY A 140 -9.68 -21.90 3.94
N GLN A 141 -8.98 -21.67 5.06
CA GLN A 141 -9.17 -22.45 6.27
C GLN A 141 -10.57 -22.25 6.87
N ALA A 142 -11.07 -21.00 6.92
CA ALA A 142 -12.40 -20.70 7.42
C ALA A 142 -13.50 -21.39 6.59
N LEU A 143 -13.31 -21.49 5.27
CA LEU A 143 -14.22 -22.24 4.43
C LEU A 143 -14.22 -23.74 4.79
N LEU A 144 -13.06 -24.37 4.92
CA LEU A 144 -12.97 -25.79 5.31
C LEU A 144 -13.60 -26.04 6.67
N ASP A 145 -13.31 -25.20 7.66
CA ASP A 145 -13.88 -25.32 9.00
C ASP A 145 -15.40 -25.14 8.98
N GLY A 146 -15.90 -24.18 8.20
CA GLY A 146 -17.32 -23.94 8.02
C GLY A 146 -18.05 -25.11 7.34
N LEU A 147 -17.45 -25.73 6.32
CA LEU A 147 -17.99 -26.91 5.64
C LEU A 147 -18.01 -28.12 6.58
N ALA A 148 -16.93 -28.35 7.32
CA ALA A 148 -16.85 -29.44 8.29
C ALA A 148 -17.89 -29.33 9.43
N ALA A 149 -18.24 -28.10 9.81
CA ALA A 149 -19.23 -27.83 10.84
C ALA A 149 -20.69 -28.00 10.37
N ARG A 150 -20.97 -28.13 9.06
CA ARG A 150 -22.34 -28.29 8.55
C ARG A 150 -22.91 -29.67 8.87
N SER A 151 -23.98 -29.69 9.65
CA SER A 151 -24.73 -30.91 9.96
C SER A 151 -25.56 -31.39 8.77
N GLY A 152 -25.62 -32.70 8.57
CA GLY A 152 -26.51 -33.33 7.56
C GLY A 152 -25.97 -33.38 6.12
N HIS A 153 -24.76 -32.94 5.90
CA HIS A 153 -24.09 -32.99 4.61
C HIS A 153 -22.61 -33.28 4.79
N GLY A 154 -22.06 -34.23 4.10
CA GLY A 154 -20.65 -34.57 4.08
C GLY A 154 -19.98 -34.27 2.72
N ALA A 155 -18.69 -34.43 2.64
CA ALA A 155 -17.94 -34.39 1.38
C ALA A 155 -18.46 -35.43 0.37
N PRO A 156 -18.34 -35.20 -0.95
CA PRO A 156 -17.66 -34.01 -1.55
C PRO A 156 -18.52 -32.76 -1.55
N TRP A 157 -17.87 -31.60 -1.56
CA TRP A 157 -18.52 -30.30 -1.59
C TRP A 157 -18.36 -29.65 -2.99
N ASN A 158 -19.40 -28.99 -3.46
CA ASN A 158 -19.28 -28.08 -4.60
C ASN A 158 -19.00 -26.68 -4.11
N ILE A 159 -17.88 -26.10 -4.53
CA ILE A 159 -17.49 -24.72 -4.22
C ILE A 159 -17.26 -23.95 -5.50
N GLU A 160 -17.49 -22.64 -5.45
CA GLU A 160 -17.17 -21.71 -6.52
C GLU A 160 -16.15 -20.70 -6.01
N LEU A 161 -15.19 -20.36 -6.88
CA LEU A 161 -14.10 -19.45 -6.54
C LEU A 161 -14.32 -18.12 -7.25
N PHE A 162 -14.48 -17.05 -6.46
CA PHE A 162 -14.56 -15.67 -6.95
C PHE A 162 -13.28 -14.95 -6.62
N SER A 163 -12.69 -14.29 -7.59
CA SER A 163 -11.50 -13.46 -7.43
C SER A 163 -11.80 -12.00 -7.73
N GLY A 164 -10.96 -11.11 -7.25
CA GLY A 164 -11.02 -9.68 -7.56
C GLY A 164 -10.56 -9.37 -8.97
N SER A 165 -10.51 -8.08 -9.30
CA SER A 165 -10.09 -7.58 -10.60
C SER A 165 -8.61 -7.87 -10.87
N PRO A 166 -8.22 -8.21 -12.13
CA PRO A 166 -6.83 -8.54 -12.47
C PRO A 166 -5.88 -7.32 -12.49
N ASP A 167 -6.39 -6.09 -12.45
CA ASP A 167 -5.62 -4.87 -12.31
C ASP A 167 -5.27 -4.55 -10.84
N ASP A 168 -5.89 -5.25 -9.88
CA ASP A 168 -5.52 -5.25 -8.48
C ASP A 168 -4.54 -6.41 -8.18
N ALA A 169 -3.29 -6.07 -7.90
CA ALA A 169 -2.26 -7.05 -7.56
C ALA A 169 -2.63 -7.93 -6.35
N ASN A 170 -3.46 -7.43 -5.42
CA ASN A 170 -3.93 -8.19 -4.26
C ASN A 170 -4.79 -9.38 -4.65
N SER A 171 -5.55 -9.31 -5.75
CA SER A 171 -6.47 -10.37 -6.18
C SER A 171 -5.77 -11.72 -6.33
N ALA A 172 -4.62 -11.74 -7.00
CA ALA A 172 -3.83 -12.96 -7.18
C ALA A 172 -3.21 -13.44 -5.85
N VAL A 173 -2.80 -12.51 -4.98
CA VAL A 173 -2.17 -12.84 -3.69
C VAL A 173 -3.18 -13.50 -2.75
N PHE A 174 -4.39 -12.94 -2.60
CA PHE A 174 -5.49 -13.55 -1.84
C PHE A 174 -5.86 -14.92 -2.40
N PHE A 175 -6.05 -15.00 -3.71
CA PHE A 175 -6.42 -16.24 -4.37
C PHE A 175 -5.38 -17.34 -4.14
N ASN A 176 -4.11 -17.05 -4.33
CA ASN A 176 -3.03 -18.01 -4.11
C ASN A 176 -2.92 -18.46 -2.65
N GLY A 177 -3.14 -17.55 -1.70
CA GLY A 177 -3.23 -17.87 -0.28
C GLY A 177 -4.37 -18.84 0.02
N ALA A 178 -5.57 -18.58 -0.49
CA ALA A 178 -6.73 -19.48 -0.35
C ALA A 178 -6.48 -20.85 -1.01
N MET A 179 -5.95 -20.86 -2.24
CA MET A 179 -5.66 -22.09 -2.96
C MET A 179 -4.55 -22.92 -2.32
N SER A 180 -3.60 -22.33 -1.59
CA SER A 180 -2.60 -23.10 -0.85
C SER A 180 -3.23 -24.04 0.20
N VAL A 181 -4.42 -23.68 0.69
CA VAL A 181 -5.21 -24.48 1.65
C VAL A 181 -6.23 -25.37 0.94
N LEU A 182 -6.89 -24.85 -0.10
CA LEU A 182 -8.00 -25.54 -0.77
C LEU A 182 -7.53 -26.55 -1.82
N GLN A 183 -6.45 -26.26 -2.56
CA GLN A 183 -6.01 -27.12 -3.66
C GLN A 183 -5.75 -28.57 -3.24
N PRO A 184 -5.09 -28.87 -2.09
CA PRO A 184 -4.91 -30.23 -1.63
C PRO A 184 -6.24 -30.98 -1.41
N LYS A 185 -7.29 -30.26 -1.00
CA LYS A 185 -8.63 -30.85 -0.78
C LYS A 185 -9.38 -31.08 -2.09
N ILE A 186 -9.18 -30.21 -3.05
CA ILE A 186 -9.71 -30.38 -4.41
C ILE A 186 -9.05 -31.60 -5.07
N ASP A 187 -7.73 -31.75 -4.91
CA ASP A 187 -6.96 -32.82 -5.52
C ASP A 187 -7.28 -34.20 -4.91
N ASP A 188 -7.58 -34.26 -3.60
CA ASP A 188 -7.99 -35.51 -2.92
C ASP A 188 -9.50 -35.80 -3.02
N GLY A 189 -10.29 -34.89 -3.58
CA GLY A 189 -11.73 -35.09 -3.83
C GLY A 189 -12.64 -34.89 -2.60
N THR A 190 -12.15 -34.20 -1.57
CA THR A 190 -12.90 -33.92 -0.32
C THR A 190 -13.55 -32.53 -0.26
#